data_29e12cdbd0d952c7ff8b64919048e239
#
_entry.id   29e12cdbd0d952c7ff8b64919048e239
#
_cell.length_a   1.000
_cell.length_b   1.000
_cell.length_c   1.000
_cell.angle_alpha   90.00
_cell.angle_beta   90.00
_cell.angle_gamma   90.00
#
_symmetry.space_group_name_H-M   'P 1'
#
loop_
_entity.id
_entity.type
_entity.pdbx_description
1 polymer ?
#
loop_
_entity_poly.entity_id
_entity_poly.type
_entity_poly.pdbx_seq_one_letter_code
_entity_poly.pdbx_strand_id
1 'polypeptide(L)'
;MTKIALITGASSGIGAETALLFAQKGYTVYGASRSGKLPKLPDDALGLLFPLPMDVTDEESVQQGVVHVLQTEGCIDVLVHAAGNGVSGPLECCTAEDAQRQMEVNFYGAIRLLNAALPCMRAKGSGHVVLVGSVGGVFAVPFQVLYSSSKAALAILCEGLRMELKPFGVKAALVEPGDVKTGFTDARKPVSGICEDYKEDCVRAISRMEKDERSGMHPRMVANAIFRAAGKKNPRAHSVVGGIYRVFVFLKRILPYGLVEKLLYGMYLK
;
A
#
# COMPACT_ATOMS: atom_id res chain seq x y z
N MET A 1 -12.25 5.66 -25.35
CA MET A 1 -11.44 4.47 -24.99
C MET A 1 -11.59 4.20 -23.51
N THR A 2 -11.75 2.94 -23.15
CA THR A 2 -11.79 2.47 -21.76
C THR A 2 -10.41 2.65 -21.13
N LYS A 3 -10.35 3.14 -19.89
CA LYS A 3 -9.08 3.31 -19.18
C LYS A 3 -8.60 1.98 -18.58
N ILE A 4 -7.31 1.74 -18.61
CA ILE A 4 -6.66 0.53 -18.15
C ILE A 4 -6.02 0.76 -16.78
N ALA A 5 -6.34 -0.10 -15.81
CA ALA A 5 -5.75 -0.06 -14.47
C ALA A 5 -5.05 -1.38 -14.13
N LEU A 6 -3.81 -1.29 -13.68
CA LEU A 6 -3.05 -2.41 -13.09
C LEU A 6 -2.98 -2.21 -11.58
N ILE A 7 -3.47 -3.19 -10.82
CA ILE A 7 -3.60 -3.09 -9.36
C ILE A 7 -2.99 -4.32 -8.70
N THR A 8 -1.92 -4.15 -7.92
CA THR A 8 -1.31 -5.25 -7.15
C THR A 8 -2.00 -5.48 -5.81
N GLY A 9 -1.86 -6.68 -5.24
CA GLY A 9 -2.55 -7.06 -4.00
C GLY A 9 -4.05 -7.25 -4.17
N ALA A 10 -4.53 -7.50 -5.39
CA ALA A 10 -5.94 -7.51 -5.75
C ALA A 10 -6.73 -8.73 -5.26
N SER A 11 -6.09 -9.70 -4.61
CA SER A 11 -6.78 -10.90 -4.09
C SER A 11 -7.56 -10.66 -2.80
N SER A 12 -7.28 -9.60 -2.05
CA SER A 12 -7.92 -9.31 -0.75
C SER A 12 -7.81 -7.84 -0.34
N GLY A 13 -8.56 -7.47 0.70
CA GLY A 13 -8.42 -6.19 1.40
C GLY A 13 -8.53 -4.95 0.51
N ILE A 14 -7.58 -4.01 0.67
CA ILE A 14 -7.59 -2.73 -0.03
C ILE A 14 -7.44 -2.92 -1.54
N GLY A 15 -6.54 -3.82 -1.99
CA GLY A 15 -6.33 -4.09 -3.40
C GLY A 15 -7.56 -4.65 -4.09
N ALA A 16 -8.24 -5.63 -3.47
CA ALA A 16 -9.47 -6.22 -3.96
C ALA A 16 -10.61 -5.19 -4.10
N GLU A 17 -10.85 -4.40 -3.06
CA GLU A 17 -11.87 -3.34 -3.08
C GLU A 17 -11.53 -2.24 -4.11
N THR A 18 -10.25 -1.97 -4.31
CA THR A 18 -9.81 -1.03 -5.34
C THR A 18 -10.08 -1.58 -6.73
N ALA A 19 -9.73 -2.85 -6.99
CA ALA A 19 -9.98 -3.50 -8.27
C ALA A 19 -11.48 -3.53 -8.61
N LEU A 20 -12.32 -3.93 -7.65
CA LEU A 20 -13.78 -3.89 -7.80
C LEU A 20 -14.29 -2.48 -8.11
N LEU A 21 -13.83 -1.48 -7.36
CA LEU A 21 -14.28 -0.10 -7.55
C LEU A 21 -13.94 0.42 -8.94
N PHE A 22 -12.71 0.20 -9.40
CA PHE A 22 -12.29 0.65 -10.73
C PHE A 22 -13.09 -0.04 -11.84
N ALA A 23 -13.31 -1.35 -11.74
CA ALA A 23 -14.14 -2.08 -12.71
C ALA A 23 -15.60 -1.58 -12.68
N GLN A 24 -16.20 -1.38 -11.51
CA GLN A 24 -17.53 -0.79 -11.37
C GLN A 24 -17.63 0.60 -12.02
N LYS A 25 -16.53 1.34 -12.08
CA LYS A 25 -16.45 2.67 -12.70
C LYS A 25 -16.05 2.67 -14.18
N GLY A 26 -16.08 1.50 -14.84
CA GLY A 26 -15.88 1.36 -16.27
C GLY A 26 -14.43 1.22 -16.72
N TYR A 27 -13.49 0.90 -15.81
CA TYR A 27 -12.12 0.58 -16.18
C TYR A 27 -12.00 -0.91 -16.59
N THR A 28 -11.10 -1.18 -17.52
CA THR A 28 -10.53 -2.53 -17.65
C THR A 28 -9.42 -2.69 -16.61
N VAL A 29 -9.59 -3.61 -15.67
CA VAL A 29 -8.71 -3.78 -14.52
C VAL A 29 -7.97 -5.11 -14.62
N TYR A 30 -6.66 -5.06 -14.50
CA TYR A 30 -5.80 -6.22 -14.28
C TYR A 30 -5.45 -6.28 -12.80
N GLY A 31 -6.09 -7.23 -12.10
CA GLY A 31 -5.89 -7.45 -10.68
C GLY A 31 -4.75 -8.43 -10.42
N ALA A 32 -3.59 -7.90 -10.02
CA ALA A 32 -2.38 -8.69 -9.85
C ALA A 32 -2.25 -9.25 -8.43
N SER A 33 -1.97 -10.55 -8.34
CA SER A 33 -1.65 -11.25 -7.10
C SER A 33 -0.95 -12.58 -7.40
N ARG A 34 -0.21 -13.14 -6.44
CA ARG A 34 0.45 -14.45 -6.59
C ARG A 34 -0.50 -15.58 -6.93
N SER A 35 -1.69 -15.57 -6.36
CA SER A 35 -2.70 -16.62 -6.58
C SER A 35 -3.53 -16.43 -7.85
N GLY A 36 -3.50 -15.26 -8.46
CA GLY A 36 -4.42 -14.87 -9.54
C GLY A 36 -5.90 -14.83 -9.12
N LYS A 37 -6.21 -15.05 -7.83
CA LYS A 37 -7.59 -14.99 -7.33
C LYS A 37 -8.07 -13.55 -7.26
N LEU A 38 -9.31 -13.33 -7.67
CA LEU A 38 -9.97 -12.03 -7.62
C LEU A 38 -11.31 -12.14 -6.91
N PRO A 39 -11.81 -11.03 -6.33
CA PRO A 39 -13.17 -10.97 -5.86
C PRO A 39 -14.15 -11.07 -7.02
N LYS A 40 -15.35 -11.58 -6.76
CA LYS A 40 -16.42 -11.64 -7.78
C LYS A 40 -16.82 -10.21 -8.16
N LEU A 41 -16.74 -9.91 -9.44
CA LEU A 41 -17.24 -8.64 -9.99
C LEU A 41 -18.78 -8.68 -10.00
N PRO A 42 -19.47 -7.63 -9.54
CA PRO A 42 -20.92 -7.52 -9.68
C PRO A 42 -21.37 -7.50 -11.14
N ASP A 43 -22.53 -8.07 -11.42
CA ASP A 43 -23.06 -8.22 -12.78
C ASP A 43 -23.42 -6.87 -13.44
N ASP A 44 -23.64 -5.82 -12.64
CA ASP A 44 -23.93 -4.44 -13.08
C ASP A 44 -22.66 -3.57 -13.24
N ALA A 45 -21.47 -4.15 -13.17
CA ALA A 45 -20.24 -3.42 -13.36
C ALA A 45 -20.09 -2.93 -14.80
N LEU A 46 -19.63 -1.67 -14.97
CA LEU A 46 -19.50 -1.02 -16.28
C LEU A 46 -18.21 -1.40 -17.01
N GLY A 47 -17.25 -2.00 -16.34
CA GLY A 47 -15.94 -2.39 -16.86
C GLY A 47 -15.64 -3.86 -16.61
N LEU A 48 -14.37 -4.23 -16.79
CA LEU A 48 -13.90 -5.62 -16.74
C LEU A 48 -12.85 -5.79 -15.63
N LEU A 49 -12.74 -7.01 -15.12
CA LEU A 49 -11.75 -7.38 -14.12
C LEU A 49 -11.10 -8.71 -14.51
N PHE A 50 -9.82 -8.65 -14.86
CA PHE A 50 -9.02 -9.80 -15.27
C PHE A 50 -8.00 -10.19 -14.21
N PRO A 51 -7.86 -11.49 -13.94
CA PRO A 51 -6.80 -11.98 -13.05
C PRO A 51 -5.43 -11.87 -13.74
N LEU A 52 -4.43 -11.44 -12.97
CA LEU A 52 -3.05 -11.39 -13.41
C LEU A 52 -2.17 -12.07 -12.35
N PRO A 53 -1.78 -13.34 -12.56
CA PRO A 53 -0.79 -13.98 -11.69
C PRO A 53 0.52 -13.17 -11.72
N MET A 54 0.95 -12.63 -10.57
CA MET A 54 2.16 -11.81 -10.47
C MET A 54 2.68 -11.82 -9.03
N ASP A 55 3.95 -12.14 -8.86
CA ASP A 55 4.67 -11.93 -7.61
C ASP A 55 5.51 -10.65 -7.69
N VAL A 56 5.20 -9.66 -6.87
CA VAL A 56 5.92 -8.39 -6.85
C VAL A 56 7.35 -8.52 -6.31
N THR A 57 7.70 -9.66 -5.71
CA THR A 57 9.06 -9.94 -5.23
C THR A 57 9.95 -10.56 -6.31
N ASP A 58 9.38 -10.93 -7.44
CA ASP A 58 10.06 -11.54 -8.59
C ASP A 58 10.07 -10.56 -9.77
N GLU A 59 11.26 -10.15 -10.20
CA GLU A 59 11.47 -9.21 -11.31
C GLU A 59 10.88 -9.73 -12.62
N GLU A 60 11.11 -11.03 -12.94
CA GLU A 60 10.63 -11.63 -14.18
C GLU A 60 9.11 -11.71 -14.19
N SER A 61 8.49 -12.11 -13.08
CA SER A 61 7.04 -12.15 -12.92
C SER A 61 6.40 -10.78 -13.13
N VAL A 62 7.01 -9.72 -12.59
CA VAL A 62 6.54 -8.34 -12.78
C VAL A 62 6.67 -7.91 -14.23
N GLN A 63 7.82 -8.14 -14.86
CA GLN A 63 8.06 -7.78 -16.27
C GLN A 63 7.07 -8.49 -17.20
N GLN A 64 6.92 -9.80 -17.05
CA GLN A 64 5.98 -10.59 -17.86
C GLN A 64 4.54 -10.11 -17.69
N GLY A 65 4.10 -9.83 -16.46
CA GLY A 65 2.76 -9.33 -16.19
C GLY A 65 2.49 -7.96 -16.79
N VAL A 66 3.43 -7.02 -16.67
CA VAL A 66 3.29 -5.69 -17.28
C VAL A 66 3.33 -5.77 -18.81
N VAL A 67 4.23 -6.57 -19.38
CA VAL A 67 4.32 -6.78 -20.84
C VAL A 67 3.02 -7.37 -21.36
N HIS A 68 2.41 -8.34 -20.66
CA HIS A 68 1.12 -8.92 -21.05
C HIS A 68 0.02 -7.83 -21.15
N VAL A 69 -0.08 -6.96 -20.14
CA VAL A 69 -1.06 -5.85 -20.15
C VAL A 69 -0.79 -4.90 -21.32
N LEU A 70 0.48 -4.56 -21.56
CA LEU A 70 0.86 -3.64 -22.64
C LEU A 70 0.63 -4.22 -24.03
N GLN A 71 0.86 -5.52 -24.23
CA GLN A 71 0.58 -6.21 -25.49
C GLN A 71 -0.92 -6.32 -25.78
N THR A 72 -1.74 -6.48 -24.74
CA THR A 72 -3.18 -6.63 -24.86
C THR A 72 -3.90 -5.29 -25.06
N GLU A 73 -3.51 -4.28 -24.28
CA GLU A 73 -4.25 -3.02 -24.16
C GLU A 73 -3.50 -1.81 -24.77
N GLY A 74 -2.21 -1.96 -25.05
CA GLY A 74 -1.36 -0.91 -25.58
C GLY A 74 -0.89 0.12 -24.54
N CYS A 75 -1.53 0.21 -23.38
CA CYS A 75 -1.18 1.19 -22.35
C CYS A 75 -1.63 0.79 -20.94
N ILE A 76 -1.11 1.49 -19.94
CA ILE A 76 -1.60 1.49 -18.57
C ILE A 76 -1.90 2.95 -18.20
N ASP A 77 -3.16 3.26 -17.85
CA ASP A 77 -3.57 4.61 -17.43
C ASP A 77 -3.37 4.84 -15.94
N VAL A 78 -3.61 3.79 -15.16
CA VAL A 78 -3.51 3.84 -13.69
C VAL A 78 -2.74 2.63 -13.19
N LEU A 79 -1.72 2.90 -12.39
CA LEU A 79 -0.93 1.89 -11.67
C LEU A 79 -1.19 2.05 -10.18
N VAL A 80 -1.63 0.97 -9.51
CA VAL A 80 -1.84 0.97 -8.06
C VAL A 80 -0.99 -0.11 -7.42
N HIS A 81 -0.07 0.27 -6.54
CA HIS A 81 0.66 -0.69 -5.71
C HIS A 81 0.01 -0.77 -4.33
N ALA A 82 -0.81 -1.83 -4.14
CA ALA A 82 -1.48 -2.14 -2.88
C ALA A 82 -1.01 -3.48 -2.25
N ALA A 83 -0.09 -4.19 -2.90
CA ALA A 83 0.56 -5.36 -2.30
C ALA A 83 1.38 -4.91 -1.08
N GLY A 84 1.28 -5.69 0.00
CA GLY A 84 2.01 -5.40 1.23
C GLY A 84 1.89 -6.53 2.24
N ASN A 85 2.87 -6.61 3.12
CA ASN A 85 2.90 -7.52 4.25
C ASN A 85 3.36 -6.79 5.52
N GLY A 86 3.28 -7.45 6.66
CA GLY A 86 3.77 -6.95 7.94
C GLY A 86 4.62 -7.99 8.68
N VAL A 87 5.71 -7.54 9.28
CA VAL A 87 6.51 -8.28 10.25
C VAL A 87 6.37 -7.58 11.61
N SER A 88 6.17 -8.34 12.67
CA SER A 88 6.02 -7.81 14.03
C SER A 88 6.93 -8.52 15.01
N GLY A 89 7.50 -7.74 15.93
CA GLY A 89 8.35 -8.20 17.01
C GLY A 89 9.36 -7.13 17.42
N PRO A 90 10.09 -7.34 18.53
CA PRO A 90 11.18 -6.49 18.95
C PRO A 90 12.28 -6.43 17.88
N LEU A 91 12.83 -5.26 17.61
CA LEU A 91 13.83 -5.09 16.55
C LEU A 91 15.07 -5.96 16.76
N GLU A 92 15.54 -6.10 18.00
CA GLU A 92 16.72 -6.93 18.32
C GLU A 92 16.48 -8.44 18.12
N CYS A 93 15.21 -8.86 18.06
CA CYS A 93 14.82 -10.24 17.76
C CYS A 93 14.56 -10.45 16.25
N CYS A 94 14.61 -9.38 15.42
CA CYS A 94 14.46 -9.48 13.99
C CYS A 94 15.77 -9.91 13.33
N THR A 95 15.69 -10.80 12.35
CA THR A 95 16.82 -11.14 11.51
C THR A 95 16.96 -10.17 10.33
N ALA A 96 18.12 -10.20 9.65
CA ALA A 96 18.30 -9.46 8.39
C ALA A 96 17.31 -9.94 7.31
N GLU A 97 16.96 -11.22 7.30
CA GLU A 97 15.99 -11.82 6.40
C GLU A 97 14.57 -11.32 6.68
N ASP A 98 14.21 -11.07 7.95
CA ASP A 98 12.93 -10.45 8.31
C ASP A 98 12.83 -9.02 7.74
N ALA A 99 13.91 -8.24 7.87
CA ALA A 99 13.99 -6.90 7.33
C ALA A 99 13.93 -6.91 5.79
N GLN A 100 14.68 -7.80 5.15
CA GLN A 100 14.67 -7.97 3.70
C GLN A 100 13.27 -8.36 3.21
N ARG A 101 12.64 -9.37 3.81
CA ARG A 101 11.29 -9.83 3.47
C ARG A 101 10.25 -8.72 3.60
N GLN A 102 10.38 -7.85 4.62
CA GLN A 102 9.49 -6.71 4.79
C GLN A 102 9.66 -5.69 3.66
N MET A 103 10.90 -5.40 3.28
CA MET A 103 11.22 -4.45 2.20
C MET A 103 10.89 -5.00 0.82
N GLU A 104 11.06 -6.30 0.59
CA GLU A 104 10.84 -6.93 -0.72
C GLU A 104 9.44 -6.70 -1.27
N VAL A 105 8.41 -6.90 -0.46
CA VAL A 105 7.04 -6.70 -0.91
C VAL A 105 6.66 -5.22 -0.92
N ASN A 106 6.95 -4.51 0.18
CA ASN A 106 6.39 -3.18 0.40
C ASN A 106 7.12 -2.08 -0.38
N PHE A 107 8.41 -2.25 -0.63
CA PHE A 107 9.28 -1.22 -1.23
C PHE A 107 9.90 -1.67 -2.56
N TYR A 108 10.66 -2.75 -2.59
CA TYR A 108 11.28 -3.22 -3.83
C TYR A 108 10.25 -3.69 -4.87
N GLY A 109 9.14 -4.31 -4.41
CA GLY A 109 8.01 -4.65 -5.28
C GLY A 109 7.40 -3.44 -5.96
N ALA A 110 7.29 -2.30 -5.25
CA ALA A 110 6.86 -1.05 -5.87
C ALA A 110 7.85 -0.56 -6.92
N ILE A 111 9.18 -0.63 -6.65
CA ILE A 111 10.23 -0.22 -7.60
C ILE A 111 10.17 -1.08 -8.87
N ARG A 112 10.10 -2.42 -8.75
CA ARG A 112 9.99 -3.32 -9.91
C ARG A 112 8.78 -2.97 -10.78
N LEU A 113 7.64 -2.78 -10.14
CA LEU A 113 6.40 -2.44 -10.83
C LEU A 113 6.49 -1.07 -11.54
N LEU A 114 7.08 -0.08 -10.88
CA LEU A 114 7.31 1.25 -11.45
C LEU A 114 8.27 1.19 -12.64
N ASN A 115 9.39 0.49 -12.52
CA ASN A 115 10.37 0.35 -13.60
C ASN A 115 9.76 -0.29 -14.85
N ALA A 116 8.90 -1.30 -14.68
CA ALA A 116 8.24 -1.96 -15.79
C ALA A 116 7.14 -1.08 -16.45
N ALA A 117 6.37 -0.32 -15.67
CA ALA A 117 5.21 0.40 -16.18
C ALA A 117 5.47 1.86 -16.59
N LEU A 118 6.40 2.56 -15.94
CA LEU A 118 6.64 3.98 -16.19
C LEU A 118 7.10 4.30 -17.63
N PRO A 119 7.88 3.47 -18.34
CA PRO A 119 8.29 3.78 -19.72
C PRO A 119 7.07 4.00 -20.64
N CYS A 120 6.03 3.19 -20.54
CA CYS A 120 4.82 3.37 -21.37
C CYS A 120 4.03 4.61 -20.98
N MET A 121 3.88 4.91 -19.69
CA MET A 121 3.20 6.12 -19.22
C MET A 121 3.94 7.38 -19.66
N ARG A 122 5.26 7.38 -19.58
CA ARG A 122 6.13 8.47 -20.03
C ARG A 122 6.00 8.69 -21.54
N ALA A 123 6.08 7.61 -22.33
CA ALA A 123 5.92 7.69 -23.79
C ALA A 123 4.55 8.22 -24.19
N LYS A 124 3.48 7.85 -23.44
CA LYS A 124 2.12 8.35 -23.63
C LYS A 124 1.95 9.82 -23.21
N GLY A 125 2.82 10.35 -22.36
CA GLY A 125 2.70 11.71 -21.80
C GLY A 125 1.60 11.83 -20.74
N SER A 126 1.08 10.72 -20.21
CA SER A 126 0.02 10.71 -19.20
C SER A 126 -0.03 9.40 -18.43
N GLY A 127 -0.49 9.45 -17.19
CA GLY A 127 -0.67 8.29 -16.33
C GLY A 127 -0.82 8.70 -14.86
N HIS A 128 -1.34 7.79 -14.05
CA HIS A 128 -1.46 7.98 -12.61
C HIS A 128 -0.87 6.79 -11.87
N VAL A 129 0.06 7.06 -11.00
CA VAL A 129 0.61 6.10 -10.04
C VAL A 129 0.02 6.39 -8.66
N VAL A 130 -0.53 5.37 -8.01
CA VAL A 130 -1.00 5.47 -6.63
C VAL A 130 -0.32 4.38 -5.79
N LEU A 131 0.46 4.81 -4.82
CA LEU A 131 1.11 3.91 -3.86
C LEU A 131 0.29 3.86 -2.56
N VAL A 132 0.10 2.67 -2.02
CA VAL A 132 -0.60 2.50 -0.74
C VAL A 132 0.43 2.48 0.39
N GLY A 133 0.55 3.63 1.04
CA GLY A 133 1.34 3.83 2.25
C GLY A 133 0.64 3.34 3.51
N SER A 134 0.86 4.01 4.60
CA SER A 134 0.20 3.83 5.90
C SER A 134 0.49 5.03 6.80
N VAL A 135 -0.38 5.33 7.74
CA VAL A 135 -0.03 6.24 8.85
C VAL A 135 1.11 5.67 9.69
N GLY A 136 1.31 4.33 9.67
CA GLY A 136 2.48 3.68 10.25
C GLY A 136 3.81 4.06 9.57
N GLY A 137 3.81 4.67 8.37
CA GLY A 137 4.97 5.29 7.74
C GLY A 137 5.22 6.72 8.22
N VAL A 138 4.21 7.34 8.83
CA VAL A 138 4.33 8.67 9.46
C VAL A 138 4.71 8.54 10.93
N PHE A 139 4.11 7.58 11.64
CA PHE A 139 4.40 7.28 13.04
C PHE A 139 5.19 5.97 13.13
N ALA A 140 6.23 5.96 13.98
CA ALA A 140 6.88 4.70 14.35
C ALA A 140 5.95 3.92 15.29
N VAL A 141 5.54 2.72 14.88
CA VAL A 141 4.70 1.83 15.69
C VAL A 141 5.62 0.85 16.43
N PRO A 142 5.57 0.79 17.78
CA PRO A 142 6.38 -0.16 18.55
C PRO A 142 6.13 -1.60 18.06
N PHE A 143 7.17 -2.43 18.04
CA PHE A 143 7.13 -3.83 17.56
C PHE A 143 6.67 -4.02 16.10
N GLN A 144 6.61 -2.92 15.33
CA GLN A 144 6.42 -2.90 13.87
C GLN A 144 7.41 -1.95 13.16
N VAL A 145 8.60 -1.80 13.70
CA VAL A 145 9.60 -0.85 13.20
C VAL A 145 9.96 -1.11 11.75
N LEU A 146 10.14 -2.39 11.36
CA LEU A 146 10.44 -2.77 9.96
C LEU A 146 9.30 -2.39 9.01
N TYR A 147 8.05 -2.62 9.41
CA TYR A 147 6.89 -2.19 8.63
C TYR A 147 6.85 -0.66 8.49
N SER A 148 6.97 0.07 9.61
CA SER A 148 6.98 1.52 9.61
C SER A 148 8.07 2.09 8.71
N SER A 149 9.29 1.53 8.78
CA SER A 149 10.42 1.92 7.93
C SER A 149 10.12 1.68 6.45
N SER A 150 9.52 0.54 6.08
CA SER A 150 9.17 0.24 4.69
C SER A 150 8.12 1.21 4.13
N LYS A 151 7.15 1.62 4.95
CA LYS A 151 6.11 2.58 4.54
C LYS A 151 6.62 4.02 4.51
N ALA A 152 7.57 4.38 5.37
CA ALA A 152 8.27 5.66 5.31
C ALA A 152 9.15 5.75 4.05
N ALA A 153 9.89 4.68 3.71
CA ALA A 153 10.67 4.62 2.48
C ALA A 153 9.78 4.79 1.24
N LEU A 154 8.62 4.13 1.21
CA LEU A 154 7.66 4.27 0.11
C LEU A 154 7.09 5.69 0.01
N ALA A 155 6.93 6.40 1.13
CA ALA A 155 6.46 7.77 1.14
C ALA A 155 7.48 8.72 0.47
N ILE A 156 8.75 8.63 0.86
CA ILE A 156 9.84 9.42 0.24
C ILE A 156 10.03 9.06 -1.23
N LEU A 157 9.96 7.77 -1.59
CA LEU A 157 9.97 7.35 -2.99
C LEU A 157 8.86 8.05 -3.80
N CYS A 158 7.64 8.10 -3.27
CA CYS A 158 6.53 8.77 -3.93
C CYS A 158 6.77 10.27 -4.11
N GLU A 159 7.34 10.95 -3.12
CA GLU A 159 7.66 12.38 -3.21
C GLU A 159 8.70 12.66 -4.31
N GLY A 160 9.79 11.89 -4.38
CA GLY A 160 10.80 11.99 -5.42
C GLY A 160 10.21 11.73 -6.81
N LEU A 161 9.47 10.64 -6.93
CA LEU A 161 8.82 10.23 -8.17
C LEU A 161 7.87 11.31 -8.74
N ARG A 162 7.16 12.03 -7.90
CA ARG A 162 6.30 13.15 -8.32
C ARG A 162 7.07 14.26 -9.04
N MET A 163 8.29 14.54 -8.59
CA MET A 163 9.14 15.58 -9.19
C MET A 163 9.72 15.07 -10.52
N GLU A 164 10.22 13.85 -10.55
CA GLU A 164 10.81 13.23 -11.73
C GLU A 164 9.79 13.05 -12.87
N LEU A 165 8.55 12.67 -12.55
CA LEU A 165 7.50 12.42 -13.54
C LEU A 165 6.78 13.67 -14.03
N LYS A 166 6.95 14.81 -13.34
CA LYS A 166 6.25 16.06 -13.67
C LYS A 166 6.44 16.51 -15.12
N PRO A 167 7.66 16.47 -15.72
CA PRO A 167 7.88 16.85 -17.11
C PRO A 167 7.13 15.96 -18.12
N PHE A 168 6.85 14.72 -17.75
CA PHE A 168 6.22 13.72 -18.60
C PHE A 168 4.70 13.64 -18.44
N GLY A 169 4.07 14.55 -17.70
CA GLY A 169 2.63 14.54 -17.50
C GLY A 169 2.08 13.40 -16.62
N VAL A 170 2.94 12.50 -16.13
CA VAL A 170 2.56 11.40 -15.23
C VAL A 170 2.43 11.92 -13.80
N LYS A 171 1.43 11.45 -13.07
CA LYS A 171 1.13 11.88 -11.70
C LYS A 171 1.37 10.73 -10.72
N ALA A 172 1.93 11.03 -9.55
CA ALA A 172 2.05 10.07 -8.47
C ALA A 172 1.37 10.61 -7.20
N ALA A 173 0.81 9.71 -6.39
CA ALA A 173 0.18 10.03 -5.12
C ALA A 173 0.38 8.88 -4.12
N LEU A 174 0.53 9.23 -2.85
CA LEU A 174 0.50 8.28 -1.74
C LEU A 174 -0.84 8.35 -1.03
N VAL A 175 -1.47 7.20 -0.82
CA VAL A 175 -2.67 7.05 0.02
C VAL A 175 -2.25 6.37 1.30
N GLU A 176 -2.48 7.01 2.44
CA GLU A 176 -2.00 6.61 3.77
C GLU A 176 -3.20 6.25 4.66
N PRO A 177 -3.66 4.99 4.63
CA PRO A 177 -4.71 4.57 5.54
C PRO A 177 -4.23 4.48 6.99
N GLY A 178 -5.14 4.76 7.94
CA GLY A 178 -5.04 4.27 9.31
C GLY A 178 -5.43 2.80 9.39
N ASP A 179 -6.03 2.38 10.51
CA ASP A 179 -6.46 1.00 10.70
C ASP A 179 -7.60 0.62 9.76
N VAL A 180 -7.42 -0.50 9.07
CA VAL A 180 -8.36 -1.01 8.05
C VAL A 180 -8.66 -2.47 8.33
N LYS A 181 -9.93 -2.81 8.40
CA LYS A 181 -10.39 -4.19 8.61
C LYS A 181 -10.14 -5.03 7.35
N THR A 182 -9.05 -5.77 7.34
CA THR A 182 -8.64 -6.65 6.22
C THR A 182 -7.96 -7.91 6.76
N GLY A 183 -7.67 -8.87 5.88
CA GLY A 183 -6.86 -10.04 6.22
C GLY A 183 -5.36 -9.74 6.47
N PHE A 184 -4.93 -8.48 6.41
CA PHE A 184 -3.56 -8.07 6.71
C PHE A 184 -3.14 -8.42 8.14
N THR A 185 -4.06 -8.23 9.10
CA THR A 185 -3.84 -8.56 10.51
C THR A 185 -3.48 -10.03 10.70
N ASP A 186 -4.23 -10.93 10.05
CA ASP A 186 -4.02 -12.38 10.16
C ASP A 186 -2.80 -12.86 9.35
N ALA A 187 -2.43 -12.11 8.30
CA ALA A 187 -1.26 -12.40 7.46
C ALA A 187 0.05 -11.85 8.02
N ARG A 188 0.02 -11.04 9.09
CA ARG A 188 1.21 -10.52 9.77
C ARG A 188 2.06 -11.67 10.30
N LYS A 189 3.35 -11.64 10.01
CA LYS A 189 4.29 -12.67 10.48
C LYS A 189 5.02 -12.16 11.71
N PRO A 190 4.91 -12.84 12.85
CA PRO A 190 5.77 -12.55 14.00
C PRO A 190 7.21 -12.97 13.66
N VAL A 191 8.17 -12.37 14.33
CA VAL A 191 9.56 -12.85 14.33
C VAL A 191 9.65 -14.21 15.02
N SER A 192 10.67 -15.00 14.67
CA SER A 192 10.79 -16.41 15.09
C SER A 192 11.08 -16.60 16.58
N GLY A 193 11.59 -15.58 17.28
CA GLY A 193 11.90 -15.65 18.71
C GLY A 193 11.71 -14.28 19.33
N ILE A 194 10.99 -14.22 20.44
CA ILE A 194 10.83 -13.00 21.23
C ILE A 194 11.59 -13.21 22.53
N CYS A 195 12.57 -12.32 22.81
CA CYS A 195 13.29 -12.31 24.09
C CYS A 195 12.30 -12.13 25.23
N GLU A 196 12.51 -12.84 26.34
CA GLU A 196 11.57 -12.84 27.47
C GLU A 196 11.30 -11.42 28.01
N ASP A 197 12.33 -10.55 28.02
CA ASP A 197 12.23 -9.16 28.49
C ASP A 197 11.24 -8.31 27.67
N TYR A 198 10.96 -8.66 26.40
CA TYR A 198 10.01 -7.95 25.55
C TYR A 198 8.64 -8.61 25.45
N LYS A 199 8.50 -9.82 25.96
CA LYS A 199 7.34 -10.67 25.67
C LYS A 199 6.02 -10.01 26.05
N GLU A 200 5.93 -9.50 27.26
CA GLU A 200 4.71 -8.89 27.78
C GLU A 200 4.33 -7.62 26.98
N ASP A 201 5.28 -6.71 26.78
CA ASP A 201 5.05 -5.46 26.07
C ASP A 201 4.77 -5.70 24.58
N CYS A 202 5.44 -6.66 23.98
CA CYS A 202 5.23 -7.05 22.59
C CYS A 202 3.81 -7.60 22.38
N VAL A 203 3.38 -8.54 23.23
CA VAL A 203 2.03 -9.11 23.18
C VAL A 203 0.98 -8.02 23.39
N ARG A 204 1.17 -7.12 24.37
CA ARG A 204 0.26 -6.02 24.63
C ARG A 204 0.11 -5.09 23.41
N ALA A 205 1.22 -4.64 22.86
CA ALA A 205 1.24 -3.73 21.71
C ALA A 205 0.62 -4.37 20.46
N ILE A 206 1.00 -5.61 20.15
CA ILE A 206 0.44 -6.32 18.99
C ILE A 206 -1.05 -6.56 19.17
N SER A 207 -1.51 -7.02 20.33
CA SER A 207 -2.93 -7.24 20.62
C SER A 207 -3.74 -5.95 20.49
N ARG A 208 -3.18 -4.81 20.92
CA ARG A 208 -3.81 -3.51 20.75
C ARG A 208 -3.95 -3.15 19.26
N MET A 209 -2.89 -3.28 18.47
CA MET A 209 -2.92 -3.02 17.03
C MET A 209 -3.94 -3.92 16.32
N GLU A 210 -3.96 -5.21 16.63
CA GLU A 210 -4.91 -6.15 16.04
C GLU A 210 -6.36 -5.78 16.35
N LYS A 211 -6.64 -5.37 17.60
CA LYS A 211 -7.96 -4.89 17.99
C LYS A 211 -8.37 -3.65 17.20
N ASP A 212 -7.47 -2.69 17.04
CA ASP A 212 -7.73 -1.44 16.34
C ASP A 212 -7.92 -1.71 14.83
N GLU A 213 -7.11 -2.58 14.21
CA GLU A 213 -7.26 -3.02 12.82
C GLU A 213 -8.57 -3.79 12.57
N ARG A 214 -8.94 -4.74 13.45
CA ARG A 214 -10.19 -5.52 13.32
C ARG A 214 -11.44 -4.64 13.46
N SER A 215 -11.37 -3.56 14.23
CA SER A 215 -12.41 -2.53 14.36
C SER A 215 -12.22 -1.36 13.40
N GLY A 216 -11.20 -1.41 12.56
CA GLY A 216 -10.82 -0.35 11.65
C GLY A 216 -11.85 -0.09 10.53
N MET A 217 -11.54 0.89 9.69
CA MET A 217 -12.43 1.29 8.59
C MET A 217 -12.57 0.19 7.54
N HIS A 218 -13.69 0.19 6.83
CA HIS A 218 -13.89 -0.72 5.70
C HIS A 218 -12.91 -0.38 4.56
N PRO A 219 -12.26 -1.38 3.91
CA PRO A 219 -11.25 -1.15 2.86
C PRO A 219 -11.79 -0.35 1.66
N ARG A 220 -13.09 -0.36 1.42
CA ARG A 220 -13.75 0.48 0.40
C ARG A 220 -13.51 1.98 0.60
N MET A 221 -13.33 2.44 1.85
CA MET A 221 -13.00 3.84 2.12
C MET A 221 -11.63 4.21 1.55
N VAL A 222 -10.66 3.30 1.66
CA VAL A 222 -9.33 3.47 1.08
C VAL A 222 -9.39 3.37 -0.44
N ALA A 223 -10.12 2.41 -0.99
CA ALA A 223 -10.34 2.28 -2.43
C ALA A 223 -10.94 3.57 -3.03
N ASN A 224 -11.91 4.20 -2.36
CA ASN A 224 -12.45 5.49 -2.78
C ASN A 224 -11.41 6.61 -2.76
N ALA A 225 -10.47 6.61 -1.82
CA ALA A 225 -9.38 7.59 -1.79
C ALA A 225 -8.39 7.36 -2.95
N ILE A 226 -8.04 6.11 -3.23
CA ILE A 226 -7.20 5.70 -4.36
C ILE A 226 -7.86 6.12 -5.68
N PHE A 227 -9.14 5.82 -5.87
CA PHE A 227 -9.89 6.19 -7.08
C PHE A 227 -9.90 7.71 -7.29
N ARG A 228 -10.16 8.48 -6.22
CA ARG A 228 -10.10 9.95 -6.28
C ARG A 228 -8.71 10.47 -6.61
N ALA A 229 -7.65 9.86 -6.09
CA ALA A 229 -6.27 10.25 -6.40
C ALA A 229 -5.94 9.98 -7.87
N ALA A 230 -6.32 8.81 -8.39
CA ALA A 230 -6.14 8.42 -9.79
C ALA A 230 -6.94 9.26 -10.80
N GLY A 231 -8.06 9.87 -10.37
CA GLY A 231 -8.90 10.70 -11.23
C GLY A 231 -8.56 12.20 -11.22
N LYS A 232 -7.68 12.67 -10.34
CA LYS A 232 -7.38 14.10 -10.21
C LYS A 232 -6.26 14.54 -11.15
N LYS A 233 -6.45 15.68 -11.84
CA LYS A 233 -5.41 16.34 -12.65
C LYS A 233 -4.16 16.66 -11.81
N ASN A 234 -4.36 17.09 -10.56
CA ASN A 234 -3.29 17.39 -9.60
C ASN A 234 -3.61 16.69 -8.26
N PRO A 235 -3.26 15.40 -8.10
CA PRO A 235 -3.48 14.71 -6.84
C PRO A 235 -2.55 15.25 -5.73
N ARG A 236 -3.02 15.21 -4.48
CA ARG A 236 -2.17 15.51 -3.33
C ARG A 236 -1.05 14.49 -3.24
N ALA A 237 0.13 14.92 -2.78
CA ALA A 237 1.25 14.00 -2.56
C ALA A 237 0.86 12.94 -1.53
N HIS A 238 0.32 13.37 -0.41
CA HIS A 238 -0.13 12.55 0.70
C HIS A 238 -1.64 12.67 0.90
N SER A 239 -2.31 11.56 1.06
CA SER A 239 -3.75 11.47 1.29
C SER A 239 -4.05 10.51 2.44
N VAL A 240 -4.10 11.05 3.66
CA VAL A 240 -4.45 10.28 4.86
C VAL A 240 -5.93 9.91 4.84
N VAL A 241 -6.24 8.62 5.07
CA VAL A 241 -7.61 8.08 5.11
C VAL A 241 -7.99 7.77 6.55
N GLY A 242 -9.18 8.26 6.95
CA GLY A 242 -9.69 8.21 8.32
C GLY A 242 -9.58 9.57 9.02
N GLY A 243 -10.71 10.04 9.60
CA GLY A 243 -10.80 11.38 10.18
C GLY A 243 -9.81 11.60 11.33
N ILE A 244 -9.79 10.66 12.27
CA ILE A 244 -8.91 10.74 13.45
C ILE A 244 -7.43 10.72 13.07
N TYR A 245 -7.03 9.93 12.07
CA TYR A 245 -5.64 9.83 11.61
C TYR A 245 -5.16 11.11 10.94
N ARG A 246 -6.04 11.87 10.27
CA ARG A 246 -5.70 13.20 9.74
C ARG A 246 -5.34 14.17 10.86
N VAL A 247 -6.10 14.10 11.96
CA VAL A 247 -5.80 14.93 13.15
C VAL A 247 -4.45 14.53 13.75
N PHE A 248 -4.19 13.23 13.91
CA PHE A 248 -2.92 12.75 14.45
C PHE A 248 -1.73 13.14 13.56
N VAL A 249 -1.83 12.96 12.25
CA VAL A 249 -0.76 13.37 11.32
C VAL A 249 -0.55 14.89 11.34
N PHE A 250 -1.61 15.68 11.46
CA PHE A 250 -1.49 17.13 11.65
C PHE A 250 -0.80 17.48 12.98
N LEU A 251 -1.22 16.87 14.08
CA LEU A 251 -0.62 17.08 15.40
C LEU A 251 0.87 16.71 15.41
N LYS A 252 1.27 15.61 14.78
CA LYS A 252 2.69 15.24 14.66
C LYS A 252 3.55 16.35 14.04
N ARG A 253 3.01 17.16 13.14
CA ARG A 253 3.75 18.23 12.47
C ARG A 253 4.00 19.46 13.37
N ILE A 254 3.18 19.65 14.39
CA ILE A 254 3.23 20.82 15.27
C ILE A 254 3.71 20.51 16.69
N LEU A 255 3.59 19.26 17.13
CA LEU A 255 4.02 18.87 18.48
C LEU A 255 5.51 18.53 18.52
N PRO A 256 6.21 18.86 19.61
CA PRO A 256 7.57 18.37 19.84
C PRO A 256 7.62 16.82 19.82
N TYR A 257 8.69 16.25 19.24
CA TYR A 257 8.83 14.82 19.09
C TYR A 257 8.68 14.04 20.41
N GLY A 258 9.30 14.51 21.50
CA GLY A 258 9.19 13.83 22.80
C GLY A 258 7.76 13.74 23.35
N LEU A 259 6.86 14.69 23.00
CA LEU A 259 5.46 14.61 23.36
C LEU A 259 4.73 13.56 22.51
N VAL A 260 5.02 13.51 21.20
CA VAL A 260 4.47 12.47 20.30
C VAL A 260 4.91 11.09 20.76
N GLU A 261 6.19 10.92 21.08
CA GLU A 261 6.74 9.66 21.60
C GLU A 261 6.04 9.22 22.89
N LYS A 262 5.88 10.13 23.85
CA LYS A 262 5.18 9.86 25.11
C LYS A 262 3.72 9.44 24.90
N LEU A 263 3.01 10.05 23.94
CA LEU A 263 1.64 9.69 23.60
C LEU A 263 1.58 8.30 22.96
N LEU A 264 2.47 8.00 22.01
CA LEU A 264 2.54 6.68 21.38
C LEU A 264 2.92 5.58 22.39
N TYR A 265 3.90 5.87 23.25
CA TYR A 265 4.27 4.96 24.33
C TYR A 265 3.07 4.65 25.24
N GLY A 266 2.33 5.68 25.66
CA GLY A 266 1.13 5.51 26.48
C GLY A 266 0.00 4.75 25.77
N MET A 267 -0.08 4.83 24.45
CA MET A 267 -1.12 4.16 23.66
C MET A 267 -0.87 2.64 23.52
N TYR A 268 0.40 2.25 23.33
CA TYR A 268 0.76 0.87 23.00
C TYR A 268 1.40 0.08 24.15
N LEU A 269 2.03 0.76 25.13
CA LEU A 269 2.89 0.15 26.13
C LEU A 269 2.45 0.40 27.57
N LYS A 270 1.35 1.12 27.79
CA LYS A 270 0.67 1.30 29.07
C LYS A 270 -0.77 0.80 28.99
#